data_7a4f6ffaa6e785be5dd0215ba7ce8837
#
_entry.id   7a4f6ffaa6e785be5dd0215ba7ce8837
#
_cell.length_a   1.000
_cell.length_b   1.000
_cell.length_c   1.000
_cell.angle_alpha   90.00
_cell.angle_beta   90.00
_cell.angle_gamma   90.00
#
_symmetry.space_group_name_H-M   'P 1'
#
loop_
_entity.id
_entity.type
_entity.pdbx_description
1 polymer ?
#
loop_
_entity_poly.entity_id
_entity_poly.type
_entity_poly.pdbx_seq_one_letter_code
_entity_poly.pdbx_strand_id
1 'polypeptide(L)'
;VSKKFKAMSLIIAGLMGVTLLSGCGSIGGNSSNGNSDDEIIVWSYLMDNEVEEVNKIAQEWGKENNRKVTVVKDNSDFQNFLQAANSSKGPDVVFGIAHNNLGTFHEAGLLEEIPDGFVNKDGYVNSTVWDAVSYDNKPFAVPISMETYALFYNKDKVKQMPENIEKLVEEAKAYGPSGFQFSMNEFYYTAAFVQSYGGYVFGNKNGTTDINDIGLGNEGSIKAYKFLQDLVQKDKLMPADITTDIANSNFKTGNAIYYIGGPWDVSGFKDAGVNFGVAPIPKINNSDAKTFMGVQSAFVSSNSNKKDDSWNLLKYLVENSPEKLYEVGNRLPVIKSKLEVDEIKNNEYSQAFIKQAQSSVPMPNVPEIECIWEPLKNITRIFNGEDVATVAKDIELGVKDGIEMSK
;
A
#
# COMPACT_ATOMS: atom_id res chain seq x y z
N VAL A 1 -17.26 -24.85 -49.95
CA VAL A 1 -16.10 -25.03 -50.86
C VAL A 1 -14.86 -25.08 -49.98
N SER A 2 -14.28 -26.26 -49.90
CA SER A 2 -13.07 -26.65 -49.17
C SER A 2 -11.82 -26.08 -49.82
N LYS A 3 -10.80 -25.68 -49.01
CA LYS A 3 -9.41 -25.88 -49.40
C LYS A 3 -8.52 -26.04 -48.15
N LYS A 4 -8.01 -27.26 -48.01
CA LYS A 4 -6.89 -27.69 -47.19
C LYS A 4 -5.61 -27.06 -47.73
N PHE A 5 -4.69 -26.64 -46.84
CA PHE A 5 -3.27 -26.59 -47.19
C PHE A 5 -2.42 -27.30 -46.12
N LYS A 6 -1.51 -28.08 -46.64
CA LYS A 6 -0.71 -29.13 -46.01
C LYS A 6 0.52 -28.54 -45.27
N ALA A 7 0.92 -29.25 -44.24
CA ALA A 7 2.20 -29.18 -43.57
C ALA A 7 3.40 -29.32 -44.54
N MET A 8 4.48 -28.66 -44.20
CA MET A 8 5.82 -29.00 -44.71
C MET A 8 6.86 -28.81 -43.63
N SER A 9 7.27 -29.91 -43.06
CA SER A 9 8.45 -30.05 -42.20
C SER A 9 9.70 -29.95 -43.04
N LEU A 10 10.72 -29.20 -42.60
CA LEU A 10 12.07 -29.31 -43.11
C LEU A 10 13.03 -29.45 -41.91
N ILE A 11 13.57 -30.66 -41.83
CA ILE A 11 14.73 -31.05 -41.04
C ILE A 11 15.97 -30.65 -41.80
N ILE A 12 16.90 -29.90 -41.18
CA ILE A 12 18.29 -29.84 -41.61
C ILE A 12 19.19 -30.14 -40.42
N ALA A 13 19.84 -31.28 -40.51
CA ALA A 13 20.91 -31.73 -39.62
C ALA A 13 22.27 -31.50 -40.35
N GLY A 14 23.30 -31.26 -39.57
CA GLY A 14 24.72 -31.38 -39.98
C GLY A 14 25.47 -30.06 -39.81
N LEU A 15 26.64 -29.94 -39.33
CA LEU A 15 27.76 -30.84 -39.04
C LEU A 15 28.73 -30.14 -38.07
N MET A 16 29.42 -30.92 -37.29
CA MET A 16 30.55 -30.55 -36.42
C MET A 16 31.71 -29.87 -37.19
N GLY A 17 32.35 -28.90 -36.51
CA GLY A 17 33.67 -28.41 -36.90
C GLY A 17 34.46 -27.99 -35.65
N VAL A 18 35.29 -28.92 -35.16
CA VAL A 18 36.29 -28.67 -34.11
C VAL A 18 37.48 -28.00 -34.76
N THR A 19 37.90 -26.83 -34.27
CA THR A 19 39.23 -26.32 -34.46
C THR A 19 39.80 -25.81 -33.14
N LEU A 20 40.71 -26.62 -32.62
CA LEU A 20 41.71 -26.22 -31.62
C LEU A 20 42.75 -25.33 -32.28
N LEU A 21 42.98 -24.14 -31.75
CA LEU A 21 44.24 -23.43 -31.98
C LEU A 21 44.62 -22.68 -30.68
N SER A 22 45.70 -23.17 -30.13
CA SER A 22 46.46 -22.61 -29.02
C SER A 22 47.04 -21.24 -29.38
N GLY A 23 46.90 -20.26 -28.50
CA GLY A 23 47.59 -18.99 -28.60
C GLY A 23 47.84 -18.44 -27.20
N CYS A 24 49.02 -18.71 -26.65
CA CYS A 24 49.54 -18.02 -25.46
C CYS A 24 49.78 -16.55 -25.77
N GLY A 25 49.17 -15.67 -24.94
CA GLY A 25 49.48 -14.25 -24.90
C GLY A 25 49.18 -13.73 -23.51
N SER A 26 50.19 -13.69 -22.66
CA SER A 26 50.17 -13.06 -21.34
C SER A 26 49.98 -11.55 -21.48
N ILE A 27 48.85 -11.00 -21.08
CA ILE A 27 48.75 -9.60 -20.70
C ILE A 27 48.06 -9.62 -19.33
N GLY A 28 48.80 -9.20 -18.30
CA GLY A 28 48.29 -9.07 -16.92
C GLY A 28 47.18 -8.02 -16.86
N GLY A 29 45.98 -8.49 -16.71
CA GLY A 29 44.86 -7.72 -16.26
C GLY A 29 44.45 -8.29 -14.89
N ASN A 30 44.66 -7.50 -13.88
CA ASN A 30 44.26 -7.81 -12.51
C ASN A 30 42.73 -7.86 -12.48
N SER A 31 42.15 -9.03 -12.79
CA SER A 31 40.75 -9.31 -12.49
C SER A 31 40.70 -9.62 -10.99
N SER A 32 40.41 -8.59 -10.22
CA SER A 32 39.94 -8.81 -8.88
C SER A 32 38.64 -9.61 -8.99
N ASN A 33 38.71 -10.92 -8.75
CA ASN A 33 37.58 -11.73 -8.33
C ASN A 33 37.11 -11.17 -6.99
N GLY A 34 36.28 -10.12 -7.04
CA GLY A 34 35.51 -9.72 -5.88
C GLY A 34 34.60 -10.87 -5.51
N ASN A 35 34.81 -11.42 -4.34
CA ASN A 35 33.97 -12.44 -3.76
C ASN A 35 32.52 -11.92 -3.76
N SER A 36 31.59 -12.66 -4.35
CA SER A 36 30.16 -12.39 -4.30
C SER A 36 29.60 -12.41 -2.85
N ASP A 37 30.39 -12.84 -1.89
CA ASP A 37 30.05 -12.91 -0.47
C ASP A 37 30.09 -11.55 0.27
N ASP A 38 30.71 -10.53 -0.33
CA ASP A 38 30.86 -9.20 0.31
C ASP A 38 29.82 -8.15 -0.14
N GLU A 39 28.94 -8.49 -1.08
CA GLU A 39 27.94 -7.59 -1.61
C GLU A 39 26.58 -7.81 -0.94
N ILE A 40 25.98 -6.77 -0.36
CA ILE A 40 24.62 -6.80 0.19
C ILE A 40 23.64 -6.39 -0.90
N ILE A 41 22.63 -7.19 -1.13
CA ILE A 41 21.58 -6.95 -2.12
C ILE A 41 20.32 -6.46 -1.43
N VAL A 42 19.88 -5.26 -1.79
CA VAL A 42 18.62 -4.66 -1.33
C VAL A 42 17.64 -4.65 -2.48
N TRP A 43 16.46 -5.23 -2.29
CA TRP A 43 15.38 -5.09 -3.25
C TRP A 43 14.34 -4.09 -2.76
N SER A 44 13.76 -3.32 -3.68
CA SER A 44 12.77 -2.30 -3.37
C SER A 44 11.59 -2.37 -4.32
N TYR A 45 10.40 -2.15 -3.76
CA TYR A 45 9.14 -2.06 -4.50
C TYR A 45 8.61 -0.62 -4.54
N LEU A 46 9.42 0.34 -4.11
CA LEU A 46 9.11 1.77 -4.14
C LEU A 46 9.15 2.33 -5.58
N MET A 47 8.74 3.58 -5.73
CA MET A 47 8.81 4.29 -7.03
C MET A 47 10.26 4.58 -7.42
N ASP A 48 10.52 4.83 -8.72
CA ASP A 48 11.88 5.00 -9.24
C ASP A 48 12.69 6.08 -8.53
N ASN A 49 12.08 7.25 -8.32
CA ASN A 49 12.70 8.37 -7.61
C ASN A 49 13.00 8.07 -6.13
N GLU A 50 12.14 7.28 -5.49
CA GLU A 50 12.33 6.84 -4.11
C GLU A 50 13.48 5.84 -4.01
N VAL A 51 13.54 4.86 -4.93
CA VAL A 51 14.62 3.87 -5.00
C VAL A 51 15.97 4.53 -5.24
N GLU A 52 16.00 5.59 -6.05
CA GLU A 52 17.22 6.37 -6.29
C GLU A 52 17.77 6.99 -4.98
N GLU A 53 16.91 7.57 -4.16
CA GLU A 53 17.32 8.12 -2.86
C GLU A 53 17.77 7.03 -1.88
N VAL A 54 17.03 5.92 -1.81
CA VAL A 54 17.43 4.76 -0.99
C VAL A 54 18.80 4.24 -1.42
N ASN A 55 19.06 4.17 -2.72
CA ASN A 55 20.36 3.74 -3.24
C ASN A 55 21.49 4.71 -2.82
N LYS A 56 21.29 6.03 -2.90
CA LYS A 56 22.30 7.01 -2.45
C LYS A 56 22.68 6.79 -0.99
N ILE A 57 21.67 6.64 -0.12
CA ILE A 57 21.87 6.41 1.32
C ILE A 57 22.57 5.05 1.57
N ALA A 58 22.17 4.00 0.85
CA ALA A 58 22.81 2.68 0.95
C ALA A 58 24.28 2.72 0.53
N GLN A 59 24.63 3.50 -0.53
CA GLN A 59 26.02 3.66 -0.97
C GLN A 59 26.86 4.43 0.07
N GLU A 60 26.29 5.40 0.79
CA GLU A 60 26.96 6.10 1.87
C GLU A 60 27.33 5.13 2.99
N TRP A 61 26.37 4.34 3.47
CA TRP A 61 26.63 3.28 4.45
C TRP A 61 27.69 2.29 3.98
N GLY A 62 27.61 1.86 2.70
CA GLY A 62 28.56 0.93 2.11
C GLY A 62 30.01 1.45 2.15
N LYS A 63 30.22 2.74 1.86
CA LYS A 63 31.53 3.39 1.94
C LYS A 63 32.06 3.44 3.38
N GLU A 64 31.21 3.81 4.33
CA GLU A 64 31.57 3.91 5.76
C GLU A 64 31.92 2.56 6.37
N ASN A 65 31.27 1.48 5.90
CA ASN A 65 31.44 0.13 6.45
C ASN A 65 32.33 -0.77 5.57
N ASN A 66 32.92 -0.22 4.50
CA ASN A 66 33.71 -0.97 3.53
C ASN A 66 32.99 -2.19 2.97
N ARG A 67 31.71 -2.00 2.63
CA ARG A 67 30.83 -3.00 2.03
C ARG A 67 30.33 -2.53 0.68
N LYS A 68 30.17 -3.46 -0.26
CA LYS A 68 29.45 -3.20 -1.50
C LYS A 68 27.96 -3.40 -1.25
N VAL A 69 27.13 -2.44 -1.66
CA VAL A 69 25.69 -2.53 -1.58
C VAL A 69 25.11 -2.30 -2.98
N THR A 70 24.16 -3.12 -3.38
CA THR A 70 23.40 -2.92 -4.62
C THR A 70 21.92 -2.84 -4.31
N VAL A 71 21.29 -1.72 -4.67
CA VAL A 71 19.84 -1.53 -4.54
C VAL A 71 19.20 -1.77 -5.89
N VAL A 72 18.26 -2.71 -5.95
CA VAL A 72 17.55 -3.11 -7.17
C VAL A 72 16.07 -2.78 -7.00
N LYS A 73 15.51 -2.02 -7.95
CA LYS A 73 14.06 -1.92 -8.07
C LYS A 73 13.54 -3.16 -8.77
N ASP A 74 12.58 -3.83 -8.18
CA ASP A 74 11.84 -4.87 -8.86
C ASP A 74 10.56 -4.28 -9.49
N ASN A 75 10.37 -4.57 -10.78
CA ASN A 75 9.19 -4.15 -11.56
C ASN A 75 8.32 -5.36 -11.94
N SER A 76 8.62 -6.54 -11.41
CA SER A 76 7.80 -7.74 -11.63
C SER A 76 6.47 -7.65 -10.87
N ASP A 77 5.52 -8.48 -11.27
CA ASP A 77 4.35 -8.69 -10.43
C ASP A 77 4.75 -9.36 -9.10
N PHE A 78 3.88 -9.22 -8.11
CA PHE A 78 4.15 -9.66 -6.76
C PHE A 78 4.51 -11.17 -6.64
N GLN A 79 3.90 -12.03 -7.45
CA GLN A 79 4.16 -13.46 -7.41
C GLN A 79 5.57 -13.79 -7.92
N ASN A 80 5.99 -13.15 -9.00
CA ASN A 80 7.35 -13.28 -9.53
C ASN A 80 8.39 -12.72 -8.55
N PHE A 81 8.09 -11.58 -7.91
CA PHE A 81 8.93 -11.00 -6.87
C PHE A 81 9.13 -11.99 -5.70
N LEU A 82 8.04 -12.55 -5.17
CA LEU A 82 8.07 -13.52 -4.08
C LEU A 82 8.89 -14.77 -4.45
N GLN A 83 8.66 -15.32 -5.64
CA GLN A 83 9.39 -16.51 -6.10
C GLN A 83 10.89 -16.22 -6.24
N ALA A 84 11.25 -15.07 -6.79
CA ALA A 84 12.64 -14.67 -6.94
C ALA A 84 13.31 -14.37 -5.58
N ALA A 85 12.58 -13.74 -4.65
CA ALA A 85 13.06 -13.50 -3.29
C ALA A 85 13.34 -14.80 -2.51
N ASN A 86 12.56 -15.84 -2.78
CA ASN A 86 12.75 -17.17 -2.17
C ASN A 86 13.87 -18.00 -2.82
N SER A 87 14.53 -17.48 -3.84
CA SER A 87 15.64 -18.18 -4.50
C SER A 87 16.96 -17.94 -3.77
N SER A 88 17.99 -18.77 -4.09
CA SER A 88 19.36 -18.57 -3.61
C SER A 88 20.03 -17.28 -4.09
N LYS A 89 19.39 -16.53 -5.00
CA LYS A 89 19.80 -15.22 -5.52
C LYS A 89 18.88 -14.11 -5.03
N GLY A 90 18.03 -14.40 -4.03
CA GLY A 90 17.17 -13.42 -3.41
C GLY A 90 17.93 -12.32 -2.68
N PRO A 91 17.23 -11.28 -2.21
CA PRO A 91 17.83 -10.14 -1.53
C PRO A 91 18.27 -10.50 -0.10
N ASP A 92 19.23 -9.75 0.42
CA ASP A 92 19.56 -9.74 1.85
C ASP A 92 18.56 -8.87 2.63
N VAL A 93 18.12 -7.76 2.02
CA VAL A 93 17.16 -6.80 2.60
C VAL A 93 16.08 -6.50 1.57
N VAL A 94 14.83 -6.42 2.01
CA VAL A 94 13.75 -5.80 1.24
C VAL A 94 13.41 -4.47 1.91
N PHE A 95 13.42 -3.38 1.14
CA PHE A 95 13.16 -2.04 1.64
C PHE A 95 12.07 -1.35 0.81
N GLY A 96 10.92 -1.09 1.43
CA GLY A 96 9.77 -0.48 0.77
C GLY A 96 8.84 -1.49 0.12
N ILE A 97 8.20 -2.30 0.95
CA ILE A 97 7.08 -3.17 0.55
C ILE A 97 5.86 -2.87 1.41
N ALA A 98 4.68 -2.85 0.79
CA ALA A 98 3.45 -2.62 1.52
C ALA A 98 3.16 -3.78 2.50
N HIS A 99 2.81 -3.45 3.73
CA HIS A 99 2.66 -4.41 4.83
C HIS A 99 1.63 -5.53 4.58
N ASN A 100 0.58 -5.25 3.80
CA ASN A 100 -0.42 -6.27 3.45
C ASN A 100 0.16 -7.44 2.62
N ASN A 101 1.34 -7.27 2.02
CA ASN A 101 2.06 -8.33 1.32
C ASN A 101 2.91 -9.21 2.26
N LEU A 102 3.17 -8.75 3.49
CA LEU A 102 4.08 -9.46 4.41
C LEU A 102 3.58 -10.85 4.79
N GLY A 103 2.25 -11.08 4.81
CA GLY A 103 1.67 -12.38 5.13
C GLY A 103 2.22 -13.49 4.26
N THR A 104 2.27 -13.27 2.96
CA THR A 104 2.81 -14.22 1.99
C THR A 104 4.32 -14.48 2.20
N PHE A 105 5.09 -13.45 2.53
CA PHE A 105 6.50 -13.62 2.89
C PHE A 105 6.68 -14.36 4.21
N HIS A 106 5.80 -14.12 5.18
CA HIS A 106 5.81 -14.81 6.47
C HIS A 106 5.53 -16.30 6.30
N GLU A 107 4.49 -16.66 5.55
CA GLU A 107 4.16 -18.07 5.25
C GLU A 107 5.26 -18.78 4.45
N ALA A 108 5.93 -18.07 3.55
CA ALA A 108 7.08 -18.60 2.83
C ALA A 108 8.35 -18.72 3.72
N GLY A 109 8.30 -18.30 4.98
CA GLY A 109 9.42 -18.33 5.91
C GLY A 109 10.57 -17.40 5.55
N LEU A 110 10.29 -16.32 4.80
CA LEU A 110 11.30 -15.39 4.29
C LEU A 110 11.61 -14.22 5.22
N LEU A 111 10.81 -14.03 6.27
CA LEU A 111 11.00 -12.93 7.21
C LEU A 111 11.88 -13.38 8.37
N GLU A 112 12.96 -12.63 8.63
CA GLU A 112 13.75 -12.79 9.86
C GLU A 112 13.09 -12.02 11.00
N GLU A 113 12.99 -12.61 12.18
CA GLU A 113 12.46 -11.91 13.37
C GLU A 113 13.39 -10.75 13.75
N ILE A 114 12.82 -9.59 14.05
CA ILE A 114 13.63 -8.40 14.40
C ILE A 114 14.38 -8.67 15.70
N PRO A 115 15.71 -8.43 15.75
CA PRO A 115 16.50 -8.61 16.96
C PRO A 115 16.00 -7.73 18.11
N ASP A 116 16.05 -8.27 19.33
CA ASP A 116 15.68 -7.53 20.53
C ASP A 116 16.48 -6.24 20.66
N GLY A 117 15.78 -5.12 20.93
CA GLY A 117 16.42 -3.82 21.08
C GLY A 117 16.89 -3.17 19.78
N PHE A 118 16.59 -3.75 18.62
CA PHE A 118 16.96 -3.21 17.30
C PHE A 118 16.43 -1.78 17.10
N VAL A 119 15.18 -1.53 17.46
CA VAL A 119 14.53 -0.22 17.40
C VAL A 119 13.80 0.11 18.71
N ASN A 120 13.73 1.39 19.03
CA ASN A 120 12.88 1.87 20.11
C ASN A 120 11.46 2.13 19.56
N LYS A 121 10.54 1.20 19.83
CA LYS A 121 9.14 1.30 19.37
C LYS A 121 8.41 2.54 19.89
N ASP A 122 8.78 3.06 21.06
CA ASP A 122 8.18 4.29 21.63
C ASP A 122 8.49 5.54 20.80
N GLY A 123 9.52 5.49 19.98
CA GLY A 123 9.89 6.53 19.02
C GLY A 123 8.96 6.62 17.81
N TYR A 124 8.03 5.67 17.63
CA TYR A 124 7.10 5.62 16.51
C TYR A 124 5.77 6.31 16.84
N VAL A 125 5.04 6.72 15.81
CA VAL A 125 3.82 7.55 15.92
C VAL A 125 2.71 6.91 16.78
N ASN A 126 2.53 5.59 16.65
CA ASN A 126 1.59 4.80 17.46
C ASN A 126 1.93 3.31 17.36
N SER A 127 1.23 2.47 18.11
CA SER A 127 1.38 0.99 18.05
C SER A 127 0.86 0.40 16.76
N THR A 128 -0.11 1.04 16.10
CA THR A 128 -0.79 0.52 14.90
C THR A 128 0.17 0.23 13.76
N VAL A 129 1.23 1.04 13.58
CA VAL A 129 2.25 0.78 12.55
C VAL A 129 3.05 -0.49 12.83
N TRP A 130 3.20 -0.87 14.11
CA TRP A 130 3.84 -2.12 14.51
C TRP A 130 2.90 -3.30 14.41
N ASP A 131 1.59 -3.11 14.69
CA ASP A 131 0.58 -4.14 14.51
C ASP A 131 0.51 -4.57 13.03
N ALA A 132 0.67 -3.62 12.12
CA ALA A 132 0.68 -3.85 10.67
C ALA A 132 1.80 -4.80 10.20
N VAL A 133 2.90 -4.91 10.94
CA VAL A 133 4.09 -5.69 10.56
C VAL A 133 4.39 -6.84 11.53
N SER A 134 3.41 -7.20 12.35
CA SER A 134 3.54 -8.24 13.37
C SER A 134 2.67 -9.44 13.09
N TYR A 135 3.17 -10.63 13.46
CA TYR A 135 2.45 -11.91 13.46
C TYR A 135 2.60 -12.53 14.84
N ASP A 136 1.52 -13.01 15.43
CA ASP A 136 1.49 -13.55 16.79
C ASP A 136 2.17 -12.63 17.83
N ASN A 137 1.91 -11.33 17.71
CA ASN A 137 2.49 -10.25 18.54
C ASN A 137 4.00 -10.05 18.42
N LYS A 138 4.65 -10.65 17.41
CA LYS A 138 6.07 -10.47 17.12
C LYS A 138 6.25 -9.68 15.83
N PRO A 139 7.09 -8.64 15.82
CA PRO A 139 7.37 -7.88 14.61
C PRO A 139 8.39 -8.60 13.73
N PHE A 140 8.10 -8.69 12.43
CA PHE A 140 8.97 -9.29 11.42
C PHE A 140 9.47 -8.28 10.38
N ALA A 141 8.92 -7.08 10.38
CA ALA A 141 9.38 -6.00 9.52
C ALA A 141 9.41 -4.67 10.29
N VAL A 142 10.21 -3.73 9.83
CA VAL A 142 10.32 -2.38 10.39
C VAL A 142 9.43 -1.46 9.58
N PRO A 143 8.47 -0.74 10.20
CA PRO A 143 7.71 0.28 9.52
C PRO A 143 8.61 1.45 9.11
N ILE A 144 8.47 1.93 7.85
CA ILE A 144 9.28 3.05 7.32
C ILE A 144 8.47 4.29 6.99
N SER A 145 7.25 4.10 6.49
CA SER A 145 6.31 5.20 6.25
C SER A 145 4.87 4.73 6.36
N MET A 146 3.96 5.69 6.52
CA MET A 146 2.52 5.43 6.56
C MET A 146 1.80 6.26 5.51
N GLU A 147 0.63 5.80 5.09
CA GLU A 147 -0.29 6.51 4.22
C GLU A 147 -1.73 6.20 4.60
N THR A 148 -2.60 7.18 4.41
CA THR A 148 -4.04 7.03 4.54
C THR A 148 -4.71 8.09 3.65
N TYR A 149 -6.01 8.02 3.51
CA TYR A 149 -6.80 9.03 2.81
C TYR A 149 -7.56 9.90 3.80
N ALA A 150 -7.93 11.12 3.35
CA ALA A 150 -8.62 12.11 4.17
C ALA A 150 -9.62 12.90 3.32
N LEU A 151 -10.27 13.90 3.90
CA LEU A 151 -11.21 14.75 3.20
C LEU A 151 -10.51 15.99 2.62
N PHE A 152 -10.56 16.16 1.31
CA PHE A 152 -10.25 17.40 0.62
C PHE A 152 -11.51 18.26 0.56
N TYR A 153 -11.37 19.56 0.74
CA TYR A 153 -12.47 20.51 0.63
C TYR A 153 -12.07 21.79 -0.11
N ASN A 154 -12.99 22.34 -0.86
CA ASN A 154 -12.78 23.60 -1.59
C ASN A 154 -12.91 24.80 -0.63
N LYS A 155 -11.81 25.52 -0.33
CA LYS A 155 -11.76 26.67 0.61
C LYS A 155 -12.59 27.87 0.15
N ASP A 156 -12.88 27.99 -1.14
CA ASP A 156 -13.71 29.07 -1.65
C ASP A 156 -15.20 28.85 -1.34
N LYS A 157 -15.61 27.59 -1.22
CA LYS A 157 -16.99 27.16 -1.01
C LYS A 157 -17.29 26.75 0.43
N VAL A 158 -16.40 25.99 1.05
CA VAL A 158 -16.54 25.47 2.41
C VAL A 158 -15.83 26.42 3.37
N LYS A 159 -16.61 27.08 4.25
CA LYS A 159 -16.07 28.04 5.22
C LYS A 159 -15.86 27.46 6.60
N GLN A 160 -16.57 26.39 6.92
CA GLN A 160 -16.46 25.66 8.18
C GLN A 160 -16.61 24.18 7.88
N MET A 161 -15.74 23.35 8.50
CA MET A 161 -15.82 21.91 8.33
C MET A 161 -17.08 21.35 9.01
N PRO A 162 -17.83 20.46 8.32
CA PRO A 162 -18.97 19.78 8.91
C PRO A 162 -18.53 18.88 10.06
N GLU A 163 -19.39 18.78 11.08
CA GLU A 163 -19.11 18.04 12.31
C GLU A 163 -19.16 16.52 12.12
N ASN A 164 -20.02 16.07 11.21
CA ASN A 164 -20.24 14.66 10.89
C ASN A 164 -20.54 14.49 9.40
N ILE A 165 -20.55 13.24 8.97
CA ILE A 165 -20.73 12.90 7.55
C ILE A 165 -22.14 13.25 7.03
N GLU A 166 -23.16 13.20 7.90
CA GLU A 166 -24.53 13.55 7.53
C GLU A 166 -24.63 15.05 7.18
N LYS A 167 -24.00 15.93 7.97
CA LYS A 167 -23.93 17.37 7.67
C LYS A 167 -23.13 17.64 6.41
N LEU A 168 -22.05 16.92 6.18
CA LEU A 168 -21.29 17.02 4.93
C LEU A 168 -22.18 16.70 3.73
N VAL A 169 -22.97 15.62 3.81
CA VAL A 169 -23.91 15.22 2.75
C VAL A 169 -24.98 16.30 2.52
N GLU A 170 -25.52 16.90 3.58
CA GLU A 170 -26.50 18.00 3.47
C GLU A 170 -25.90 19.22 2.74
N GLU A 171 -24.70 19.64 3.12
CA GLU A 171 -24.00 20.75 2.46
C GLU A 171 -23.66 20.44 0.98
N ALA A 172 -23.18 19.22 0.73
CA ALA A 172 -22.88 18.77 -0.63
C ALA A 172 -24.12 18.77 -1.53
N LYS A 173 -25.28 18.33 -1.04
CA LYS A 173 -26.58 18.36 -1.74
C LYS A 173 -27.03 19.78 -2.04
N ALA A 174 -26.87 20.68 -1.08
CA ALA A 174 -27.21 22.09 -1.26
C ALA A 174 -26.35 22.76 -2.32
N TYR A 175 -25.11 22.29 -2.51
CA TYR A 175 -24.20 22.78 -3.55
C TYR A 175 -24.57 22.25 -4.95
N GLY A 176 -24.88 20.95 -5.06
CA GLY A 176 -25.27 20.33 -6.34
C GLY A 176 -25.04 18.83 -6.42
N PRO A 177 -25.37 18.21 -7.55
CA PRO A 177 -25.38 16.75 -7.71
C PRO A 177 -23.99 16.09 -7.70
N SER A 178 -22.91 16.85 -7.68
CA SER A 178 -21.53 16.35 -7.57
C SER A 178 -20.81 16.91 -6.35
N GLY A 179 -21.55 17.47 -5.37
CA GLY A 179 -20.97 18.21 -4.25
C GLY A 179 -20.03 17.38 -3.37
N PHE A 180 -20.23 16.07 -3.28
CA PHE A 180 -19.35 15.15 -2.58
C PHE A 180 -18.99 13.97 -3.50
N GLN A 181 -17.70 13.72 -3.69
CA GLN A 181 -17.21 12.71 -4.65
C GLN A 181 -16.03 11.93 -4.10
N PHE A 182 -15.96 10.66 -4.42
CA PHE A 182 -14.80 9.77 -4.24
C PHE A 182 -15.02 8.47 -5.03
N SER A 183 -13.98 7.67 -5.22
CA SER A 183 -14.07 6.38 -5.88
C SER A 183 -14.72 5.34 -4.97
N MET A 184 -16.07 5.37 -4.86
CA MET A 184 -16.78 4.46 -3.96
C MET A 184 -16.84 3.02 -4.46
N ASN A 185 -16.46 2.74 -5.72
CA ASN A 185 -16.32 1.38 -6.24
C ASN A 185 -15.02 0.70 -5.75
N GLU A 186 -14.10 1.48 -5.18
CA GLU A 186 -12.88 0.97 -4.59
C GLU A 186 -13.07 0.79 -3.08
N PHE A 187 -13.02 -0.46 -2.63
CA PHE A 187 -13.23 -0.76 -1.22
C PHE A 187 -12.21 -0.07 -0.32
N TYR A 188 -11.02 0.23 -0.81
CA TYR A 188 -10.02 1.00 -0.08
C TYR A 188 -10.62 2.26 0.56
N TYR A 189 -11.42 3.03 -0.19
CA TYR A 189 -12.08 4.24 0.32
C TYR A 189 -13.37 3.96 1.09
N THR A 190 -14.18 3.00 0.63
CA THR A 190 -15.44 2.67 1.30
C THR A 190 -15.26 1.96 2.63
N ALA A 191 -14.08 1.38 2.85
CA ALA A 191 -13.70 0.77 4.13
C ALA A 191 -13.84 1.74 5.31
N ALA A 192 -13.62 3.05 5.12
CA ALA A 192 -13.83 4.05 6.17
C ALA A 192 -15.26 4.02 6.74
N PHE A 193 -16.24 3.86 5.87
CA PHE A 193 -17.65 3.75 6.25
C PHE A 193 -17.93 2.40 6.92
N VAL A 194 -17.51 1.31 6.27
CA VAL A 194 -17.71 -0.05 6.78
C VAL A 194 -17.17 -0.18 8.21
N GLN A 195 -15.90 0.20 8.42
CA GLN A 195 -15.25 0.09 9.73
C GLN A 195 -15.86 1.04 10.78
N SER A 196 -16.29 2.25 10.38
CA SER A 196 -16.88 3.22 11.31
C SER A 196 -18.31 2.81 11.75
N TYR A 197 -19.04 2.07 10.93
CA TYR A 197 -20.32 1.49 11.31
C TYR A 197 -20.20 0.16 12.06
N GLY A 198 -18.98 -0.39 12.24
CA GLY A 198 -18.73 -1.62 12.98
C GLY A 198 -18.62 -2.87 12.11
N GLY A 199 -18.47 -2.69 10.79
CA GLY A 199 -17.99 -3.74 9.90
C GLY A 199 -16.47 -3.92 10.02
N TYR A 200 -15.94 -4.97 9.44
CA TYR A 200 -14.51 -5.27 9.36
C TYR A 200 -14.26 -6.27 8.24
N VAL A 201 -13.02 -6.41 7.81
CA VAL A 201 -12.64 -7.45 6.82
C VAL A 201 -12.59 -8.79 7.53
N PHE A 202 -11.63 -8.98 8.42
CA PHE A 202 -11.46 -10.17 9.24
C PHE A 202 -11.53 -9.81 10.72
N GLY A 203 -12.03 -10.72 11.53
CA GLY A 203 -12.07 -10.58 12.97
C GLY A 203 -10.67 -10.62 13.59
N ASN A 204 -10.59 -10.28 14.86
CA ASN A 204 -9.36 -10.36 15.64
C ASN A 204 -9.61 -11.19 16.89
N LYS A 205 -8.78 -12.20 17.10
CA LYS A 205 -8.83 -13.06 18.26
C LYS A 205 -7.49 -13.00 19.01
N ASN A 206 -7.47 -12.29 20.13
CA ASN A 206 -6.28 -12.14 20.97
C ASN A 206 -5.04 -11.56 20.24
N GLY A 207 -5.26 -10.61 19.32
CA GLY A 207 -4.18 -9.99 18.54
C GLY A 207 -3.83 -10.71 17.24
N THR A 208 -4.45 -11.85 16.97
CA THR A 208 -4.27 -12.61 15.71
C THR A 208 -5.49 -12.42 14.81
N THR A 209 -5.28 -12.22 13.52
CA THR A 209 -6.35 -12.12 12.52
C THR A 209 -7.10 -13.45 12.40
N ASP A 210 -8.42 -13.42 12.56
CA ASP A 210 -9.29 -14.59 12.36
C ASP A 210 -9.94 -14.53 10.98
N ILE A 211 -9.35 -15.21 10.01
CA ILE A 211 -9.83 -15.26 8.62
C ILE A 211 -11.18 -15.97 8.44
N ASN A 212 -11.65 -16.70 9.46
CA ASN A 212 -12.96 -17.36 9.44
C ASN A 212 -14.08 -16.45 9.93
N ASP A 213 -13.76 -15.34 10.61
CA ASP A 213 -14.68 -14.30 11.05
C ASP A 213 -14.66 -13.14 10.05
N ILE A 214 -15.56 -13.18 9.07
CA ILE A 214 -15.67 -12.20 7.99
C ILE A 214 -16.78 -11.21 8.31
N GLY A 215 -16.41 -9.95 8.56
CA GLY A 215 -17.35 -8.89 8.97
C GLY A 215 -17.97 -8.10 7.81
N LEU A 216 -17.70 -8.45 6.57
CA LEU A 216 -18.18 -7.72 5.38
C LEU A 216 -19.68 -7.89 5.12
N GLY A 217 -20.34 -8.86 5.75
CA GLY A 217 -21.78 -9.08 5.68
C GLY A 217 -22.51 -8.84 7.02
N ASN A 218 -21.83 -8.33 8.06
CA ASN A 218 -22.42 -8.09 9.37
C ASN A 218 -23.36 -6.85 9.38
N GLU A 219 -24.09 -6.64 10.48
CA GLU A 219 -25.02 -5.51 10.60
C GLU A 219 -24.35 -4.13 10.41
N GLY A 220 -23.11 -3.98 10.84
CA GLY A 220 -22.34 -2.73 10.67
C GLY A 220 -22.05 -2.46 9.20
N SER A 221 -21.58 -3.47 8.48
CA SER A 221 -21.34 -3.40 7.05
C SER A 221 -22.62 -3.11 6.25
N ILE A 222 -23.74 -3.75 6.61
CA ILE A 222 -25.05 -3.49 5.99
C ILE A 222 -25.47 -2.02 6.19
N LYS A 223 -25.29 -1.46 7.40
CA LYS A 223 -25.59 -0.04 7.65
C LYS A 223 -24.70 0.89 6.81
N ALA A 224 -23.40 0.58 6.70
CA ALA A 224 -22.47 1.35 5.88
C ALA A 224 -22.86 1.29 4.40
N TYR A 225 -23.13 0.11 3.87
CA TYR A 225 -23.55 -0.08 2.48
C TYR A 225 -24.88 0.62 2.19
N LYS A 226 -25.80 0.66 3.15
CA LYS A 226 -27.04 1.40 3.02
C LYS A 226 -26.80 2.91 2.93
N PHE A 227 -25.91 3.46 3.76
CA PHE A 227 -25.50 4.85 3.67
C PHE A 227 -24.89 5.17 2.30
N LEU A 228 -23.98 4.33 1.82
CA LEU A 228 -23.34 4.50 0.51
C LEU A 228 -24.36 4.37 -0.65
N GLN A 229 -25.30 3.43 -0.58
CA GLN A 229 -26.41 3.33 -1.52
C GLN A 229 -27.23 4.61 -1.58
N ASP A 230 -27.52 5.22 -0.42
CA ASP A 230 -28.29 6.45 -0.34
C ASP A 230 -27.59 7.63 -1.00
N LEU A 231 -26.25 7.74 -0.97
CA LEU A 231 -25.51 8.76 -1.71
C LEU A 231 -25.79 8.74 -3.22
N VAL A 232 -26.00 7.52 -3.79
CA VAL A 232 -26.31 7.33 -5.21
C VAL A 232 -27.81 7.39 -5.47
N GLN A 233 -28.59 6.58 -4.78
CA GLN A 233 -29.99 6.34 -5.13
C GLN A 233 -30.93 7.46 -4.65
N LYS A 234 -30.67 7.99 -3.46
CA LYS A 234 -31.50 9.00 -2.81
C LYS A 234 -30.95 10.41 -2.98
N ASP A 235 -29.70 10.61 -2.63
CA ASP A 235 -29.08 11.94 -2.57
C ASP A 235 -28.53 12.40 -3.91
N LYS A 236 -28.31 11.45 -4.86
CA LYS A 236 -27.85 11.72 -6.23
C LYS A 236 -26.52 12.50 -6.30
N LEU A 237 -25.64 12.29 -5.33
CA LEU A 237 -24.35 12.98 -5.22
C LEU A 237 -23.29 12.42 -6.17
N MET A 238 -23.41 11.15 -6.57
CA MET A 238 -22.49 10.53 -7.52
C MET A 238 -23.18 9.39 -8.28
N PRO A 239 -22.69 9.05 -9.49
CA PRO A 239 -23.20 7.91 -10.24
C PRO A 239 -22.71 6.59 -9.64
N ALA A 240 -23.44 5.49 -9.92
CA ALA A 240 -23.09 4.16 -9.42
C ALA A 240 -21.75 3.62 -9.94
N ASP A 241 -21.30 4.12 -11.08
CA ASP A 241 -20.06 3.75 -11.78
C ASP A 241 -18.97 4.82 -11.64
N ILE A 242 -19.02 5.64 -10.58
CA ILE A 242 -18.00 6.68 -10.31
C ILE A 242 -16.61 6.09 -10.31
N THR A 243 -15.68 6.74 -11.01
CA THR A 243 -14.27 6.38 -11.03
C THR A 243 -13.43 7.45 -10.33
N THR A 244 -12.20 7.09 -9.96
CA THR A 244 -11.22 8.03 -9.41
C THR A 244 -11.01 9.23 -10.34
N ASP A 245 -10.91 9.02 -11.65
CA ASP A 245 -10.70 10.09 -12.63
C ASP A 245 -11.89 11.06 -12.68
N ILE A 246 -13.12 10.55 -12.64
CA ILE A 246 -14.33 11.37 -12.63
C ILE A 246 -14.41 12.20 -11.35
N ALA A 247 -14.23 11.56 -10.20
CA ALA A 247 -14.28 12.23 -8.91
C ALA A 247 -13.19 13.31 -8.77
N ASN A 248 -11.96 12.99 -9.19
CA ASN A 248 -10.82 13.90 -9.21
C ASN A 248 -11.04 15.09 -10.15
N SER A 249 -11.55 14.84 -11.36
CA SER A 249 -11.90 15.89 -12.32
C SER A 249 -13.00 16.82 -11.78
N ASN A 250 -14.02 16.30 -11.13
CA ASN A 250 -15.09 17.11 -10.55
C ASN A 250 -14.57 18.01 -9.42
N PHE A 251 -13.63 17.54 -8.61
CA PHE A 251 -13.00 18.38 -7.59
C PHE A 251 -12.10 19.45 -8.21
N LYS A 252 -11.29 19.12 -9.22
CA LYS A 252 -10.44 20.07 -9.97
C LYS A 252 -11.22 21.18 -10.63
N THR A 253 -12.40 20.88 -11.15
CA THR A 253 -13.26 21.85 -11.85
C THR A 253 -14.21 22.63 -10.91
N GLY A 254 -14.21 22.31 -9.61
CA GLY A 254 -15.08 22.94 -8.61
C GLY A 254 -16.53 22.45 -8.67
N ASN A 255 -16.84 21.38 -9.40
CA ASN A 255 -18.14 20.70 -9.37
C ASN A 255 -18.35 19.93 -8.07
N ALA A 256 -17.28 19.40 -7.48
CA ALA A 256 -17.27 18.84 -6.13
C ALA A 256 -16.66 19.84 -5.15
N ILE A 257 -17.25 19.98 -3.98
CA ILE A 257 -16.71 20.79 -2.87
C ILE A 257 -16.05 19.92 -1.81
N TYR A 258 -16.35 18.63 -1.80
CA TYR A 258 -15.75 17.62 -0.95
C TYR A 258 -15.27 16.44 -1.79
N TYR A 259 -14.07 15.95 -1.47
CA TYR A 259 -13.46 14.81 -2.13
C TYR A 259 -12.69 13.97 -1.10
N ILE A 260 -12.85 12.65 -1.12
CA ILE A 260 -12.00 11.74 -0.34
C ILE A 260 -10.88 11.24 -1.23
N GLY A 261 -9.64 11.46 -0.80
CA GLY A 261 -8.44 11.03 -1.52
C GLY A 261 -7.21 10.99 -0.62
N GLY A 262 -6.06 10.72 -1.21
CA GLY A 262 -4.80 10.54 -0.50
C GLY A 262 -3.76 11.64 -0.77
N PRO A 263 -2.57 11.53 -0.15
CA PRO A 263 -1.47 12.48 -0.37
C PRO A 263 -1.06 12.61 -1.83
N TRP A 264 -1.26 11.55 -2.63
CA TRP A 264 -0.98 11.50 -4.06
C TRP A 264 -1.83 12.46 -4.91
N ASP A 265 -2.96 12.94 -4.38
CA ASP A 265 -3.84 13.89 -5.10
C ASP A 265 -3.41 15.35 -4.93
N VAL A 266 -2.61 15.65 -3.89
CA VAL A 266 -2.24 17.03 -3.49
C VAL A 266 -1.56 17.80 -4.62
N SER A 267 -0.57 17.20 -5.29
CA SER A 267 0.14 17.86 -6.39
C SER A 267 -0.80 18.17 -7.55
N GLY A 268 -1.61 17.19 -7.96
CA GLY A 268 -2.55 17.35 -9.07
C GLY A 268 -3.62 18.44 -8.84
N PHE A 269 -4.04 18.67 -7.59
CA PHE A 269 -4.96 19.76 -7.25
C PHE A 269 -4.25 21.11 -7.18
N LYS A 270 -3.02 21.17 -6.71
CA LYS A 270 -2.17 22.39 -6.76
C LYS A 270 -1.93 22.82 -8.21
N ASP A 271 -1.54 21.88 -9.07
CA ASP A 271 -1.25 22.14 -10.48
C ASP A 271 -2.50 22.60 -11.24
N ALA A 272 -3.68 22.14 -10.85
CA ALA A 272 -4.96 22.59 -11.37
C ALA A 272 -5.41 23.96 -10.80
N GLY A 273 -4.66 24.55 -9.87
CA GLY A 273 -4.97 25.85 -9.27
C GLY A 273 -6.17 25.83 -8.32
N VAL A 274 -6.54 24.67 -7.77
CA VAL A 274 -7.65 24.57 -6.82
C VAL A 274 -7.24 25.17 -5.48
N ASN A 275 -8.08 26.05 -4.92
CA ASN A 275 -7.92 26.54 -3.55
C ASN A 275 -8.56 25.53 -2.59
N PHE A 276 -7.78 24.58 -2.08
CA PHE A 276 -8.27 23.49 -1.26
C PHE A 276 -7.59 23.41 0.10
N GLY A 277 -8.24 22.73 1.02
CA GLY A 277 -7.67 22.24 2.26
C GLY A 277 -7.85 20.73 2.38
N VAL A 278 -7.13 20.14 3.33
CA VAL A 278 -7.29 18.74 3.73
C VAL A 278 -7.63 18.71 5.22
N ALA A 279 -8.54 17.84 5.61
CA ALA A 279 -8.95 17.63 6.99
C ALA A 279 -9.24 16.14 7.22
N PRO A 280 -9.23 15.65 8.46
CA PRO A 280 -9.80 14.34 8.76
C PRO A 280 -11.23 14.25 8.24
N ILE A 281 -11.63 13.06 7.79
CA ILE A 281 -13.02 12.79 7.43
C ILE A 281 -13.88 13.06 8.68
N PRO A 282 -14.97 13.82 8.56
CA PRO A 282 -15.88 14.07 9.68
C PRO A 282 -16.39 12.79 10.32
N LYS A 283 -16.85 12.89 11.56
CA LYS A 283 -17.35 11.71 12.29
C LYS A 283 -18.37 10.93 11.48
N ILE A 284 -18.18 9.62 11.46
CA ILE A 284 -19.12 8.65 10.89
C ILE A 284 -19.67 7.83 12.05
N ASN A 285 -21.00 7.71 12.14
CA ASN A 285 -21.65 6.98 13.23
C ASN A 285 -21.14 7.41 14.62
N ASN A 286 -21.03 8.73 14.84
CA ASN A 286 -20.58 9.37 16.07
C ASN A 286 -19.14 9.03 16.53
N SER A 287 -18.33 8.42 15.69
CA SER A 287 -16.92 8.12 15.95
C SER A 287 -16.00 8.75 14.90
N ASP A 288 -14.73 8.92 15.23
CA ASP A 288 -13.72 9.32 14.25
C ASP A 288 -13.66 8.29 13.11
N ALA A 289 -13.53 8.77 11.87
CA ALA A 289 -13.56 7.91 10.69
C ALA A 289 -12.37 6.96 10.69
N LYS A 290 -12.66 5.65 10.57
CA LYS A 290 -11.67 4.57 10.57
C LYS A 290 -11.23 4.23 9.16
N THR A 291 -10.34 5.04 8.61
CA THR A 291 -9.78 4.79 7.26
C THR A 291 -8.83 3.59 7.26
N PHE A 292 -8.56 3.00 6.10
CA PHE A 292 -7.42 2.12 5.99
C PHE A 292 -6.11 2.89 6.10
N MET A 293 -5.14 2.28 6.78
CA MET A 293 -3.75 2.73 6.81
C MET A 293 -2.88 1.74 6.05
N GLY A 294 -2.12 2.25 5.10
CA GLY A 294 -1.00 1.56 4.47
C GLY A 294 0.28 1.83 5.25
N VAL A 295 1.13 0.83 5.38
CA VAL A 295 2.47 0.95 5.98
C VAL A 295 3.46 0.38 4.99
N GLN A 296 4.39 1.21 4.53
CA GLN A 296 5.58 0.69 3.84
C GLN A 296 6.53 0.14 4.89
N SER A 297 7.11 -1.00 4.61
CA SER A 297 7.92 -1.74 5.56
C SER A 297 9.22 -2.24 4.94
N ALA A 298 10.14 -2.65 5.80
CA ALA A 298 11.42 -3.22 5.40
C ALA A 298 11.77 -4.40 6.31
N PHE A 299 12.43 -5.40 5.76
CA PHE A 299 12.84 -6.59 6.52
C PHE A 299 14.17 -7.16 6.03
N VAL A 300 14.82 -7.93 6.88
CA VAL A 300 15.96 -8.77 6.50
C VAL A 300 15.43 -10.14 6.10
N SER A 301 15.94 -10.66 4.98
CA SER A 301 15.58 -12.00 4.52
C SER A 301 16.16 -13.07 5.45
N SER A 302 15.34 -14.05 5.84
CA SER A 302 15.81 -15.23 6.59
C SER A 302 16.84 -16.03 5.81
N ASN A 303 16.86 -15.93 4.48
CA ASN A 303 17.81 -16.58 3.59
C ASN A 303 19.16 -15.84 3.49
N SER A 304 19.28 -14.61 4.06
CA SER A 304 20.56 -13.89 4.04
C SER A 304 21.63 -14.59 4.87
N ASN A 305 22.82 -14.75 4.30
CA ASN A 305 24.02 -15.20 5.00
C ASN A 305 24.80 -14.04 5.65
N LYS A 306 24.31 -12.79 5.50
CA LYS A 306 24.95 -11.54 5.96
C LYS A 306 24.05 -10.78 6.93
N LYS A 307 23.39 -11.51 7.83
CA LYS A 307 22.33 -10.96 8.70
C LYS A 307 22.77 -9.74 9.51
N ASP A 308 23.95 -9.79 10.12
CA ASP A 308 24.46 -8.69 10.95
C ASP A 308 24.66 -7.41 10.12
N ASP A 309 25.31 -7.52 8.97
CA ASP A 309 25.50 -6.39 8.06
C ASP A 309 24.15 -5.90 7.49
N SER A 310 23.24 -6.83 7.17
CA SER A 310 21.90 -6.52 6.66
C SER A 310 21.06 -5.74 7.68
N TRP A 311 21.08 -6.14 8.94
CA TRP A 311 20.42 -5.41 10.02
C TRP A 311 21.05 -4.03 10.26
N ASN A 312 22.39 -3.92 10.22
CA ASN A 312 23.08 -2.64 10.33
C ASN A 312 22.72 -1.70 9.19
N LEU A 313 22.71 -2.21 7.95
CA LEU A 313 22.28 -1.42 6.78
C LEU A 313 20.80 -1.02 6.90
N LEU A 314 19.92 -1.96 7.27
CA LEU A 314 18.50 -1.66 7.43
C LEU A 314 18.27 -0.55 8.47
N LYS A 315 18.96 -0.61 9.60
CA LYS A 315 18.89 0.44 10.63
C LYS A 315 19.30 1.79 10.06
N TYR A 316 20.42 1.85 9.35
CA TYR A 316 20.90 3.08 8.71
C TYR A 316 19.90 3.64 7.71
N LEU A 317 19.31 2.77 6.87
CA LEU A 317 18.28 3.17 5.90
C LEU A 317 17.03 3.73 6.61
N VAL A 318 16.55 3.06 7.64
CA VAL A 318 15.37 3.49 8.43
C VAL A 318 15.59 4.85 9.10
N GLU A 319 16.78 5.12 9.57
CA GLU A 319 17.13 6.38 10.26
C GLU A 319 17.35 7.56 9.29
N ASN A 320 17.85 7.29 8.07
CA ASN A 320 18.31 8.33 7.14
C ASN A 320 17.45 8.55 5.90
N SER A 321 16.50 7.64 5.58
CA SER A 321 15.65 7.80 4.41
C SER A 321 14.36 8.61 4.62
N PRO A 322 13.77 8.78 5.82
CA PRO A 322 12.43 9.32 5.98
C PRO A 322 12.21 10.69 5.35
N GLU A 323 13.14 11.64 5.55
CA GLU A 323 13.02 12.98 4.98
C GLU A 323 13.11 12.97 3.46
N LYS A 324 14.00 12.13 2.91
CA LYS A 324 14.13 11.97 1.45
C LYS A 324 12.91 11.32 0.82
N LEU A 325 12.37 10.27 1.43
CA LEU A 325 11.14 9.64 0.97
C LEU A 325 9.93 10.58 1.05
N TYR A 326 9.90 11.47 2.05
CA TYR A 326 8.89 12.53 2.09
C TYR A 326 9.08 13.55 0.97
N GLU A 327 10.31 14.02 0.75
CA GLU A 327 10.64 15.02 -0.27
C GLU A 327 10.25 14.55 -1.68
N VAL A 328 10.58 13.31 -2.05
CA VAL A 328 10.40 12.80 -3.42
C VAL A 328 9.10 12.04 -3.64
N GLY A 329 8.50 11.45 -2.58
CA GLY A 329 7.34 10.56 -2.67
C GLY A 329 6.15 10.95 -1.77
N ASN A 330 6.25 12.06 -1.02
CA ASN A 330 5.28 12.46 0.01
C ASN A 330 4.98 11.33 1.03
N ARG A 331 5.96 10.43 1.29
CA ARG A 331 5.83 9.36 2.27
C ARG A 331 5.89 9.93 3.68
N LEU A 332 4.80 9.83 4.42
CA LEU A 332 4.79 10.32 5.81
C LEU A 332 5.63 9.39 6.70
N PRO A 333 6.66 9.93 7.38
CA PRO A 333 7.47 9.16 8.31
C PRO A 333 6.63 8.57 9.46
N VAL A 334 7.04 7.41 9.95
CA VAL A 334 6.44 6.79 11.15
C VAL A 334 7.26 7.05 12.42
N ILE A 335 8.44 7.62 12.31
CA ILE A 335 9.29 8.02 13.43
C ILE A 335 8.89 9.43 13.88
N LYS A 336 8.52 9.59 15.16
CA LYS A 336 8.01 10.87 15.71
C LYS A 336 8.95 12.05 15.46
N SER A 337 10.25 11.88 15.70
CA SER A 337 11.22 12.96 15.49
C SER A 337 11.34 13.42 14.04
N LYS A 338 11.05 12.53 13.09
CA LYS A 338 11.06 12.84 11.65
C LYS A 338 9.81 13.59 11.20
N LEU A 339 8.71 13.52 11.96
CA LEU A 339 7.51 14.34 11.71
C LEU A 339 7.66 15.79 12.23
N GLU A 340 8.62 16.04 13.09
CA GLU A 340 8.87 17.38 13.66
C GLU A 340 9.75 18.27 12.78
N VAL A 341 10.26 17.78 11.64
CA VAL A 341 10.98 18.60 10.67
C VAL A 341 10.05 19.66 10.07
N ASP A 342 10.58 20.85 9.82
CA ASP A 342 9.79 22.03 9.44
C ASP A 342 8.95 21.80 8.17
N GLU A 343 9.47 21.05 7.20
CA GLU A 343 8.81 20.73 5.94
C GLU A 343 7.52 19.92 6.13
N ILE A 344 7.48 19.06 7.14
CA ILE A 344 6.30 18.23 7.46
C ILE A 344 5.42 18.95 8.48
N LYS A 345 6.04 19.49 9.54
CA LYS A 345 5.32 20.14 10.64
C LYS A 345 4.49 21.33 10.19
N ASN A 346 5.03 22.13 9.28
CA ASN A 346 4.37 23.32 8.74
C ASN A 346 3.52 23.06 7.50
N ASN A 347 3.46 21.82 7.03
CA ASN A 347 2.64 21.44 5.87
C ASN A 347 1.22 21.08 6.33
N GLU A 348 0.24 21.98 6.06
CA GLU A 348 -1.17 21.79 6.47
C GLU A 348 -1.78 20.48 5.96
N TYR A 349 -1.40 20.04 4.77
CA TYR A 349 -1.91 18.78 4.17
C TYR A 349 -1.37 17.57 4.91
N SER A 350 -0.05 17.53 5.14
CA SER A 350 0.60 16.45 5.88
C SER A 350 0.05 16.32 7.30
N GLN A 351 -0.16 17.45 7.98
CA GLN A 351 -0.76 17.46 9.32
C GLN A 351 -2.18 16.89 9.35
N ALA A 352 -2.98 17.13 8.30
CA ALA A 352 -4.30 16.56 8.19
C ALA A 352 -4.27 15.03 8.03
N PHE A 353 -3.39 14.50 7.18
CA PHE A 353 -3.20 13.05 7.02
C PHE A 353 -2.65 12.39 8.29
N ILE A 354 -1.68 13.02 8.96
CA ILE A 354 -1.14 12.55 10.25
C ILE A 354 -2.26 12.46 11.29
N LYS A 355 -3.14 13.47 11.33
CA LYS A 355 -4.28 13.48 12.24
C LYS A 355 -5.29 12.39 11.90
N GLN A 356 -5.60 12.17 10.61
CA GLN A 356 -6.48 11.09 10.17
C GLN A 356 -5.90 9.71 10.53
N ALA A 357 -4.58 9.53 10.38
CA ALA A 357 -3.90 8.28 10.68
C ALA A 357 -4.06 7.82 12.15
N GLN A 358 -4.38 8.74 13.08
CA GLN A 358 -4.60 8.39 14.50
C GLN A 358 -5.82 7.50 14.73
N SER A 359 -6.83 7.57 13.84
CA SER A 359 -8.03 6.73 13.87
C SER A 359 -8.04 5.65 12.79
N SER A 360 -7.01 5.57 11.98
CA SER A 360 -6.92 4.60 10.89
C SER A 360 -6.63 3.18 11.40
N VAL A 361 -7.03 2.20 10.61
CA VAL A 361 -6.87 0.77 10.88
C VAL A 361 -5.96 0.19 9.80
N PRO A 362 -4.92 -0.57 10.12
CA PRO A 362 -4.09 -1.20 9.11
C PRO A 362 -4.91 -2.18 8.28
N MET A 363 -4.61 -2.28 7.00
CA MET A 363 -5.14 -3.38 6.20
C MET A 363 -4.67 -4.71 6.80
N PRO A 364 -5.48 -5.77 6.75
CA PRO A 364 -5.01 -7.09 7.18
C PRO A 364 -3.73 -7.49 6.44
N ASN A 365 -2.77 -8.05 7.17
CA ASN A 365 -1.47 -8.46 6.65
C ASN A 365 -1.36 -9.98 6.44
N VAL A 366 -2.48 -10.65 6.22
CA VAL A 366 -2.59 -12.08 5.94
C VAL A 366 -2.77 -12.33 4.45
N PRO A 367 -2.28 -13.46 3.88
CA PRO A 367 -2.41 -13.73 2.45
C PRO A 367 -3.85 -13.74 1.94
N GLU A 368 -4.80 -14.12 2.79
CA GLU A 368 -6.21 -14.19 2.48
C GLU A 368 -6.85 -12.82 2.20
N ILE A 369 -6.12 -11.70 2.44
CA ILE A 369 -6.57 -10.37 2.01
C ILE A 369 -6.81 -10.32 0.50
N GLU A 370 -6.11 -11.10 -0.27
CA GLU A 370 -6.31 -11.16 -1.72
C GLU A 370 -7.67 -11.74 -2.12
N CYS A 371 -8.29 -12.55 -1.25
CA CYS A 371 -9.60 -13.16 -1.49
C CYS A 371 -10.77 -12.18 -1.38
N ILE A 372 -10.56 -10.95 -0.85
CA ILE A 372 -11.67 -9.99 -0.67
C ILE A 372 -11.97 -9.18 -1.93
N TRP A 373 -10.97 -8.93 -2.78
CA TRP A 373 -11.07 -7.92 -3.83
C TRP A 373 -12.12 -8.26 -4.90
N GLU A 374 -12.17 -9.50 -5.35
CA GLU A 374 -13.13 -9.91 -6.36
C GLU A 374 -14.59 -9.92 -5.84
N PRO A 375 -14.92 -10.51 -4.68
CA PRO A 375 -16.26 -10.42 -4.11
C PRO A 375 -16.70 -8.97 -3.82
N LEU A 376 -15.79 -8.09 -3.40
CA LEU A 376 -16.12 -6.69 -3.11
C LEU A 376 -16.51 -5.86 -4.34
N LYS A 377 -16.20 -6.29 -5.54
CA LYS A 377 -16.74 -5.67 -6.77
C LYS A 377 -18.26 -5.71 -6.83
N ASN A 378 -18.89 -6.67 -6.14
CA ASN A 378 -20.35 -6.74 -6.01
C ASN A 378 -20.98 -5.54 -5.31
N ILE A 379 -20.20 -4.67 -4.63
CA ILE A 379 -20.71 -3.44 -4.03
C ILE A 379 -21.41 -2.55 -5.07
N THR A 380 -21.01 -2.62 -6.34
CA THR A 380 -21.66 -1.90 -7.44
C THR A 380 -23.12 -2.26 -7.64
N ARG A 381 -23.52 -3.51 -7.30
CA ARG A 381 -24.93 -3.95 -7.32
C ARG A 381 -25.75 -3.16 -6.31
N ILE A 382 -25.18 -2.89 -5.13
CA ILE A 382 -25.79 -2.06 -4.09
C ILE A 382 -26.02 -0.64 -4.65
N PHE A 383 -25.02 -0.07 -5.29
CA PHE A 383 -25.11 1.28 -5.87
C PHE A 383 -26.14 1.37 -7.01
N ASN A 384 -26.39 0.26 -7.71
CA ASN A 384 -27.45 0.13 -8.71
C ASN A 384 -28.83 -0.17 -8.12
N GLY A 385 -28.97 -0.25 -6.80
CA GLY A 385 -30.26 -0.31 -6.10
C GLY A 385 -30.70 -1.72 -5.70
N GLU A 386 -29.82 -2.75 -5.81
CA GLU A 386 -30.12 -4.07 -5.28
C GLU A 386 -30.22 -4.05 -3.75
N ASP A 387 -30.87 -5.06 -3.19
CA ASP A 387 -31.05 -5.20 -1.74
C ASP A 387 -29.71 -5.35 -1.02
N VAL A 388 -29.46 -4.42 -0.09
CA VAL A 388 -28.17 -4.30 0.58
C VAL A 388 -27.81 -5.55 1.39
N ALA A 389 -28.77 -6.14 2.10
CA ALA A 389 -28.51 -7.30 2.97
C ALA A 389 -28.17 -8.53 2.13
N THR A 390 -28.85 -8.70 1.01
CA THR A 390 -28.59 -9.79 0.06
C THR A 390 -27.20 -9.69 -0.53
N VAL A 391 -26.83 -8.50 -1.06
CA VAL A 391 -25.51 -8.32 -1.67
C VAL A 391 -24.38 -8.39 -0.64
N ALA A 392 -24.58 -7.84 0.57
CA ALA A 392 -23.60 -7.96 1.65
C ALA A 392 -23.32 -9.43 2.02
N LYS A 393 -24.37 -10.25 2.02
CA LYS A 393 -24.21 -11.70 2.25
C LYS A 393 -23.49 -12.40 1.09
N ASP A 394 -23.78 -12.02 -0.14
CA ASP A 394 -23.07 -12.54 -1.32
C ASP A 394 -21.57 -12.20 -1.25
N ILE A 395 -21.22 -10.97 -0.83
CA ILE A 395 -19.82 -10.55 -0.63
C ILE A 395 -19.14 -11.44 0.43
N GLU A 396 -19.76 -11.60 1.60
CA GLU A 396 -19.22 -12.43 2.68
C GLU A 396 -18.99 -13.88 2.23
N LEU A 397 -19.97 -14.47 1.56
CA LEU A 397 -19.86 -15.84 1.03
C LEU A 397 -18.79 -15.96 -0.04
N GLY A 398 -18.70 -14.99 -0.95
CA GLY A 398 -17.65 -14.98 -1.98
C GLY A 398 -16.24 -14.91 -1.40
N VAL A 399 -16.03 -14.14 -0.33
CA VAL A 399 -14.75 -14.12 0.38
C VAL A 399 -14.45 -15.47 1.03
N LYS A 400 -15.43 -16.06 1.69
CA LYS A 400 -15.29 -17.38 2.31
C LYS A 400 -14.93 -18.46 1.29
N ASP A 401 -15.63 -18.49 0.16
CA ASP A 401 -15.36 -19.44 -0.92
C ASP A 401 -13.95 -19.21 -1.50
N GLY A 402 -13.53 -17.95 -1.66
CA GLY A 402 -12.18 -17.61 -2.11
C GLY A 402 -11.08 -18.14 -1.16
N ILE A 403 -11.27 -17.99 0.14
CA ILE A 403 -10.36 -18.51 1.17
C ILE A 403 -10.33 -20.06 1.15
N GLU A 404 -11.48 -20.72 0.98
CA GLU A 404 -11.53 -22.18 0.89
C GLU A 404 -10.81 -22.71 -0.35
N MET A 405 -10.88 -21.98 -1.49
CA MET A 405 -10.19 -22.38 -2.73
C MET A 405 -8.69 -22.08 -2.74
N SER A 406 -8.20 -21.18 -1.87
CA SER A 406 -6.78 -20.83 -1.78
C SER A 406 -5.97 -21.80 -0.90
N LYS A 407 -6.62 -22.67 -0.14
CA LYS A 407 -6.01 -23.71 0.69
C LYS A 407 -5.65 -24.94 -0.11
#